data_d923ab8fd50aae25d9207e640db57843
#
_entry.id   d923ab8fd50aae25d9207e640db57843
#
_cell.length_a   1.000
_cell.length_b   1.000
_cell.length_c   1.000
_cell.angle_alpha   90.00
_cell.angle_beta   90.00
_cell.angle_gamma   90.00
#
_symmetry.space_group_name_H-M   'P 1'
#
loop_
_entity.id
_entity.type
_entity.pdbx_description
1 polymer ?
#
loop_
_entity_poly.entity_id
_entity_poly.type
_entity_poly.pdbx_seq_one_letter_code
_entity_poly.pdbx_strand_id
1 'polypeptide(L)'
;LQSRDFSYVSNVADANVRALSLDEKTGQNLVMNIACGGKITVSELHDSISRIIYERDHSNKIIPPEMLPPREGDILHSLANIGQATASLGYAPTISVEEGLEKTVSYHLKNPGGL
;
A
#
# COMPACT_ATOMS: atom_id res chain seq x y z
N LEU A 1 12.70 -13.21 -3.17
CA LEU A 1 12.21 -11.83 -3.12
C LEU A 1 10.81 -11.83 -2.50
N GLN A 2 10.66 -11.15 -1.38
CA GLN A 2 9.37 -10.99 -0.71
C GLN A 2 8.45 -10.09 -1.53
N SER A 3 7.17 -10.43 -1.63
CA SER A 3 6.15 -9.57 -2.22
C SER A 3 5.00 -9.31 -1.26
N ARG A 4 4.39 -8.14 -1.36
CA ARG A 4 3.27 -7.68 -0.54
C ARG A 4 2.25 -6.95 -1.39
N ASP A 5 1.03 -6.89 -0.89
CA ASP A 5 -0.03 -6.04 -1.40
C ASP A 5 0.00 -4.72 -0.61
N PHE A 6 0.67 -3.73 -1.19
CA PHE A 6 0.77 -2.40 -0.57
C PHE A 6 -0.44 -1.56 -0.91
N SER A 7 -0.96 -0.87 0.07
CA SER A 7 -2.16 -0.04 -0.07
C SER A 7 -1.90 1.38 0.41
N TYR A 8 -2.27 2.36 -0.40
CA TYR A 8 -2.23 3.75 0.01
C TYR A 8 -3.34 4.04 1.03
N VAL A 9 -3.05 4.88 2.01
CA VAL A 9 -3.93 5.12 3.15
C VAL A 9 -5.35 5.59 2.77
N SER A 10 -5.49 6.37 1.69
CA SER A 10 -6.81 6.85 1.27
C SER A 10 -7.73 5.73 0.78
N ASN A 11 -7.20 4.64 0.22
CA ASN A 11 -8.01 3.47 -0.13
C ASN A 11 -8.62 2.83 1.12
N VAL A 12 -7.84 2.77 2.22
CA VAL A 12 -8.32 2.25 3.51
C VAL A 12 -9.35 3.20 4.13
N ALA A 13 -9.10 4.50 4.06
CA ALA A 13 -10.05 5.52 4.53
C ALA A 13 -11.38 5.45 3.77
N ASP A 14 -11.36 5.32 2.44
CA ASP A 14 -12.56 5.14 1.63
C ASP A 14 -13.35 3.88 2.02
N ALA A 15 -12.67 2.77 2.25
CA ALA A 15 -13.31 1.53 2.71
C ALA A 15 -14.01 1.72 4.06
N ASN A 16 -13.40 2.44 5.00
CA ASN A 16 -14.01 2.76 6.29
C ASN A 16 -15.25 3.64 6.12
N VAL A 17 -15.19 4.66 5.26
CA VAL A 17 -16.36 5.53 4.99
C VAL A 17 -17.49 4.72 4.37
N ARG A 18 -17.21 3.82 3.43
CA ARG A 18 -18.21 2.91 2.83
C ARG A 18 -18.82 1.98 3.88
N ALA A 19 -18.02 1.48 4.82
CA ALA A 19 -18.51 0.63 5.90
C ALA A 19 -19.52 1.33 6.80
N LEU A 20 -19.39 2.65 7.02
CA LEU A 20 -20.37 3.43 7.76
C LEU A 20 -21.75 3.53 7.09
N SER A 21 -21.79 3.28 5.77
CA SER A 21 -23.03 3.32 4.99
C SER A 21 -23.76 1.98 4.94
N LEU A 22 -23.20 0.90 5.51
CA LEU A 22 -23.87 -0.38 5.62
C LEU A 22 -25.02 -0.29 6.64
N ASP A 23 -26.14 -0.93 6.31
CA ASP A 23 -27.22 -1.07 7.30
C ASP A 23 -26.80 -2.01 8.45
N GLU A 24 -27.48 -1.86 9.58
CA GLU A 24 -27.15 -2.58 10.81
C GLU A 24 -27.22 -4.11 10.66
N LYS A 25 -28.05 -4.62 9.77
CA LYS A 25 -28.20 -6.07 9.54
C LYS A 25 -27.09 -6.61 8.64
N THR A 26 -26.74 -5.86 7.61
CA THR A 26 -25.73 -6.24 6.61
C THR A 26 -24.32 -6.09 7.17
N GLY A 27 -24.06 -5.06 8.01
CA GLY A 27 -22.75 -4.72 8.54
C GLY A 27 -22.28 -5.53 9.74
N GLN A 28 -23.16 -6.29 10.38
CA GLN A 28 -22.80 -7.00 11.63
C GLN A 28 -21.81 -8.14 11.37
N ASN A 29 -20.73 -8.14 12.18
CA ASN A 29 -19.73 -9.22 12.20
C ASN A 29 -19.01 -9.51 10.87
N LEU A 30 -18.96 -8.55 9.95
CA LEU A 30 -18.18 -8.70 8.73
C LEU A 30 -16.70 -8.45 8.98
N VAL A 31 -15.85 -9.35 8.50
CA VAL A 31 -14.40 -9.21 8.47
C VAL A 31 -13.97 -9.26 7.02
N MET A 32 -13.31 -8.20 6.55
CA MET A 32 -12.93 -8.06 5.15
C MET A 32 -11.49 -7.60 5.01
N ASN A 33 -10.80 -8.11 4.00
CA ASN A 33 -9.50 -7.57 3.63
C ASN A 33 -9.69 -6.32 2.77
N ILE A 34 -8.92 -5.28 3.10
CA ILE A 34 -8.81 -4.06 2.31
C ILE A 34 -7.38 -3.94 1.80
N ALA A 35 -7.23 -3.96 0.49
CA ALA A 35 -5.94 -3.93 -0.18
C ALA A 35 -6.10 -3.44 -1.63
N CYS A 36 -5.01 -3.42 -2.40
CA CYS A 36 -5.06 -3.07 -3.83
C CYS A 36 -5.38 -4.26 -4.74
N GLY A 37 -5.30 -5.50 -4.23
CA GLY A 37 -5.52 -6.71 -5.02
C GLY A 37 -4.37 -7.04 -5.99
N GLY A 38 -3.22 -6.39 -5.83
CA GLY A 38 -2.00 -6.61 -6.57
C GLY A 38 -0.80 -6.82 -5.64
N LYS A 39 0.29 -7.35 -6.17
CA LYS A 39 1.51 -7.54 -5.38
C LYS A 39 2.71 -6.96 -6.12
N ILE A 40 3.59 -6.33 -5.37
CA ILE A 40 4.93 -5.96 -5.82
C ILE A 40 5.97 -6.51 -4.85
N THR A 41 7.18 -6.72 -5.32
CA THR A 41 8.29 -7.14 -4.47
C THR A 41 8.82 -5.95 -3.68
N VAL A 42 9.49 -6.24 -2.57
CA VAL A 42 10.18 -5.20 -1.78
C VAL A 42 11.28 -4.52 -2.60
N SER A 43 11.89 -5.24 -3.54
CA SER A 43 12.87 -4.67 -4.47
C SER A 43 12.22 -3.66 -5.42
N GLU A 44 11.10 -4.01 -6.06
CA GLU A 44 10.36 -3.09 -6.92
C GLU A 44 9.86 -1.86 -6.16
N LEU A 45 9.44 -2.05 -4.90
CA LEU A 45 9.07 -0.93 -4.02
C LEU A 45 10.25 0.03 -3.80
N HIS A 46 11.44 -0.51 -3.46
CA HIS A 46 12.66 0.27 -3.28
C HIS A 46 13.01 1.04 -4.56
N ASP A 47 12.98 0.38 -5.71
CA ASP A 47 13.33 0.98 -6.99
C ASP A 47 12.36 2.11 -7.37
N SER A 48 11.06 1.91 -7.15
CA SER A 48 10.03 2.93 -7.38
C SER A 48 10.24 4.16 -6.48
N ILE A 49 10.47 3.96 -5.18
CA ILE A 49 10.72 5.06 -4.24
C ILE A 49 12.00 5.83 -4.64
N SER A 50 13.09 5.10 -4.93
CA SER A 50 14.36 5.68 -5.33
C SER A 50 14.24 6.52 -6.59
N ARG A 51 13.51 6.03 -7.59
CA ARG A 51 13.23 6.73 -8.84
C ARG A 51 12.44 8.02 -8.57
N ILE A 52 11.36 7.95 -7.79
CA ILE A 52 10.51 9.10 -7.49
C ILE A 52 11.32 10.20 -6.75
N ILE A 53 12.17 9.81 -5.79
CA ILE A 53 13.04 10.76 -5.07
C ILE A 53 14.04 11.41 -6.04
N TYR A 54 14.71 10.63 -6.88
CA TYR A 54 15.69 11.13 -7.84
C TYR A 54 15.08 12.07 -8.88
N GLU A 55 13.89 11.76 -9.39
CA GLU A 55 13.16 12.61 -10.34
C GLU A 55 12.79 13.98 -9.76
N ARG A 56 12.59 14.06 -8.44
CA ARG A 56 12.25 15.31 -7.73
C ARG A 56 13.48 16.13 -7.33
N ASP A 57 14.57 15.46 -7.04
CA ASP A 57 15.84 16.08 -6.66
C ASP A 57 17.01 15.20 -7.12
N HIS A 58 17.59 15.56 -8.24
CA HIS A 58 18.73 14.87 -8.85
C HIS A 58 20.02 14.90 -8.03
N SER A 59 20.08 15.68 -6.94
CA SER A 59 21.19 15.66 -5.99
C SER A 59 21.18 14.43 -5.10
N ASN A 60 20.02 13.76 -4.95
CA ASN A 60 19.90 12.53 -4.17
C ASN A 60 20.53 11.35 -4.93
N LYS A 61 21.42 10.63 -4.23
CA LYS A 61 22.01 9.40 -4.77
C LYS A 61 21.08 8.24 -4.50
N ILE A 62 20.84 7.42 -5.52
CA ILE A 62 20.19 6.13 -5.36
C ILE A 62 21.15 5.21 -4.59
N ILE A 63 20.74 4.77 -3.41
CA ILE A 63 21.50 3.86 -2.56
C ILE A 63 21.00 2.45 -2.82
N PRO A 64 21.87 1.51 -3.26
CA PRO A 64 21.44 0.13 -3.47
C PRO A 64 21.01 -0.51 -2.13
N PRO A 65 19.97 -1.36 -2.13
CA PRO A 65 19.51 -2.03 -0.93
C PRO A 65 20.54 -3.08 -0.46
N GLU A 66 20.73 -3.19 0.85
CA GLU A 66 21.48 -4.29 1.44
C GLU A 66 20.58 -5.52 1.53
N MET A 67 21.01 -6.62 0.89
CA MET A 67 20.27 -7.87 0.89
C MET A 67 20.67 -8.72 2.09
N LEU A 68 19.76 -8.83 3.05
CA LEU A 68 19.96 -9.68 4.23
C LEU A 68 19.38 -11.09 4.01
N PRO A 69 19.86 -12.11 4.75
CA PRO A 69 19.27 -13.44 4.75
C PRO A 69 17.78 -13.39 5.13
N PRO A 70 16.95 -14.32 4.62
CA PRO A 70 15.56 -14.44 5.05
C PRO A 70 15.46 -14.64 6.57
N ARG A 71 14.50 -13.99 7.20
CA ARG A 71 14.19 -14.22 8.61
C ARG A 71 13.36 -15.50 8.75
N GLU A 72 13.58 -16.24 9.81
CA GLU A 72 12.76 -17.40 10.12
C GLU A 72 11.30 -16.99 10.37
N GLY A 73 10.36 -17.67 9.72
CA GLY A 73 8.92 -17.35 9.80
C GLY A 73 8.42 -16.26 8.86
N ASP A 74 9.28 -15.65 8.07
CA ASP A 74 8.85 -14.64 7.09
C ASP A 74 8.00 -15.26 5.96
N ILE A 75 6.83 -14.68 5.73
CA ILE A 75 5.98 -15.04 4.59
C ILE A 75 6.60 -14.46 3.31
N LEU A 76 6.94 -15.33 2.36
CA LEU A 76 7.58 -14.92 1.12
C LEU A 76 6.65 -14.08 0.24
N HIS A 77 5.40 -14.49 0.10
CA HIS A 77 4.40 -13.80 -0.70
C HIS A 77 3.10 -13.63 0.09
N SER A 78 2.56 -12.42 0.07
CA SER A 78 1.25 -12.11 0.65
C SER A 78 0.44 -11.28 -0.34
N LEU A 79 -0.77 -11.75 -0.61
CA LEU A 79 -1.76 -11.09 -1.48
C LEU A 79 -3.12 -11.21 -0.81
N ALA A 80 -3.82 -10.10 -0.67
CA ALA A 80 -5.15 -10.08 -0.10
C ALA A 80 -6.22 -10.41 -1.15
N ASN A 81 -7.20 -11.20 -0.77
CA ASN A 81 -8.44 -11.33 -1.54
C ASN A 81 -9.42 -10.26 -1.07
N ILE A 82 -9.69 -9.28 -1.93
CA ILE A 82 -10.60 -8.16 -1.67
C ILE A 82 -12.04 -8.41 -2.15
N GLY A 83 -12.34 -9.60 -2.65
CA GLY A 83 -13.65 -9.92 -3.25
C GLY A 83 -14.83 -9.67 -2.32
N GLN A 84 -14.69 -9.95 -1.02
CA GLN A 84 -15.74 -9.67 -0.05
C GLN A 84 -15.96 -8.17 0.16
N ALA A 85 -14.89 -7.37 0.23
CA ALA A 85 -15.00 -5.92 0.33
C ALA A 85 -15.64 -5.32 -0.92
N THR A 86 -15.29 -5.82 -2.11
CA THR A 86 -15.91 -5.40 -3.35
C THR A 86 -17.41 -5.73 -3.37
N ALA A 87 -17.80 -6.94 -2.97
CA ALA A 87 -19.20 -7.37 -2.98
C ALA A 87 -20.04 -6.65 -1.92
N SER A 88 -19.52 -6.45 -0.70
CA SER A 88 -20.27 -5.92 0.44
C SER A 88 -20.23 -4.39 0.53
N LEU A 89 -19.11 -3.76 0.18
CA LEU A 89 -18.91 -2.31 0.30
C LEU A 89 -18.93 -1.57 -1.04
N GLY A 90 -18.95 -2.29 -2.17
CA GLY A 90 -18.62 -1.70 -3.46
C GLY A 90 -17.18 -1.15 -3.51
N TYR A 91 -16.29 -1.70 -2.65
CA TYR A 91 -14.91 -1.24 -2.57
C TYR A 91 -14.14 -1.60 -3.84
N ALA A 92 -13.45 -0.62 -4.37
CA ALA A 92 -12.40 -0.79 -5.37
C ALA A 92 -11.27 0.20 -5.05
N PRO A 93 -10.00 -0.22 -5.08
CA PRO A 93 -8.89 0.69 -4.85
C PRO A 93 -8.86 1.76 -5.95
N THR A 94 -8.91 3.02 -5.55
CA THR A 94 -8.90 4.17 -6.46
C THR A 94 -7.51 4.74 -6.70
N ILE A 95 -6.59 4.51 -5.77
CA ILE A 95 -5.20 4.95 -5.84
C ILE A 95 -4.32 3.70 -6.02
N SER A 96 -3.57 3.66 -7.11
CA SER A 96 -2.59 2.60 -7.37
C SER A 96 -1.41 2.68 -6.40
N VAL A 97 -0.61 1.61 -6.32
CA VAL A 97 0.63 1.61 -5.51
C VAL A 97 1.57 2.72 -5.97
N GLU A 98 1.78 2.87 -7.27
CA GLU A 98 2.66 3.89 -7.85
C GLU A 98 2.20 5.31 -7.48
N GLU A 99 0.94 5.63 -7.70
CA GLU A 99 0.38 6.94 -7.34
C GLU A 99 0.45 7.18 -5.81
N GLY A 100 0.21 6.15 -5.00
CA GLY A 100 0.32 6.21 -3.56
C GLY A 100 1.75 6.49 -3.10
N LEU A 101 2.76 5.90 -3.75
CA LEU A 101 4.17 6.15 -3.49
C LEU A 101 4.55 7.60 -3.82
N GLU A 102 4.11 8.12 -4.96
CA GLU A 102 4.34 9.52 -5.32
C GLU A 102 3.79 10.50 -4.28
N LYS A 103 2.57 10.25 -3.81
CA LYS A 103 1.94 11.06 -2.75
C LYS A 103 2.71 10.95 -1.43
N THR A 104 3.13 9.75 -1.06
CA THR A 104 3.88 9.48 0.18
C THR A 104 5.25 10.17 0.16
N VAL A 105 6.02 10.00 -0.92
CA VAL A 105 7.33 10.67 -1.07
C VAL A 105 7.17 12.18 -1.06
N SER A 106 6.17 12.71 -1.78
CA SER A 106 5.88 14.16 -1.79
C SER A 106 5.61 14.71 -0.41
N TYR A 107 4.85 13.96 0.41
CA TYR A 107 4.54 14.37 1.78
C TYR A 107 5.82 14.44 2.63
N HIS A 108 6.65 13.41 2.60
CA HIS A 108 7.88 13.34 3.40
C HIS A 108 8.93 14.37 2.97
N LEU A 109 9.06 14.64 1.68
CA LEU A 109 9.97 15.69 1.20
C LEU A 109 9.54 17.10 1.64
N LYS A 110 8.24 17.35 1.79
CA LYS A 110 7.71 18.63 2.28
C LYS A 110 7.74 18.75 3.81
N ASN A 111 7.78 17.63 4.51
CA ASN A 111 7.70 17.54 5.97
C ASN A 111 8.88 16.71 6.53
N PRO A 112 10.13 17.16 6.34
CA PRO A 112 11.29 16.45 6.85
C PRO A 112 11.24 16.41 8.39
N GLY A 113 11.18 15.22 8.96
CA GLY A 113 11.04 14.99 10.41
C GLY A 113 9.61 14.84 10.91
N GLY A 114 8.63 14.80 10.03
CA GLY A 114 7.24 14.51 10.38
C GLY A 114 6.98 13.00 10.50
N LEU A 115 6.98 12.48 11.72
CA LEU A 115 6.17 11.38 12.23
C LEU A 115 5.35 11.94 13.35
#